data_948b9d6316d2fff5f289dfadb9b651d2
#
_entry.id   948b9d6316d2fff5f289dfadb9b651d2
#
_cell.length_a   1.000
_cell.length_b   1.000
_cell.length_c   1.000
_cell.angle_alpha   90.00
_cell.angle_beta   90.00
_cell.angle_gamma   90.00
#
_symmetry.space_group_name_H-M   'P 1'
#
loop_
_entity.id
_entity.type
_entity.pdbx_description
1 polymer ?
#
loop_
_entity_poly.entity_id
_entity_poly.type
_entity_poly.pdbx_seq_one_letter_code
_entity_poly.pdbx_strand_id
1 'polypeptide(L)'
;MSKKYDAGVKEYRDTYWTPDYVPLDTDLLACFKCTGQEGVPKEEVAAAVAAESSTGTWSTVWSELLTDLDFYKGRAYRIEDVPGDKESFYAFIAYPLDLFEEGSITNVLTSLVGNVFGFKALRHLRLEDIRFPMAFIKTCPGPPNGIQVERDRMNKYGRPLLGCTIKPKLGLSGKNYGRVVYECLRGGLDFTKDDENINSQPFQRWQNRFEFVAEAVRSAQDETGEKKGHYLNCTAATPEEMYERAEFAKELGQPIIMHDYITGGFTANTGLSKWCRKNGMLLHIHRAMHAVIDRHPKHGIHFRVLAKCLRLSGGDQLHTGTVVGKLEGDRQSTLGYIDQLRESFVPEDRSRGNFFDQDWGSMGGVFAVASGGIHVWHMPALVSIFGDDSVLQFGGGTHGHPWGSAAGAAANRVALEACVKARNAGREIEREGRDILLEAAKHSPELAIALETWKEIKFEFDTVDKLDVN
;
A
#
# COMPACT_ATOMS: atom_id res chain seq x y z
N MET A 1 -30.26 -30.92 29.20
CA MET A 1 -29.57 -30.54 30.45
C MET A 1 -29.10 -29.11 30.29
N SER A 2 -29.49 -28.17 31.17
CA SER A 2 -28.97 -26.81 31.15
C SER A 2 -27.47 -26.89 31.42
N LYS A 3 -26.64 -26.34 30.51
CA LYS A 3 -25.20 -26.19 30.75
C LYS A 3 -25.03 -25.43 32.07
N LYS A 4 -24.35 -26.00 33.02
CA LYS A 4 -24.13 -25.38 34.34
C LYS A 4 -22.97 -24.38 34.14
N TYR A 5 -23.21 -23.13 34.53
CA TYR A 5 -22.17 -22.10 34.56
C TYR A 5 -21.17 -22.39 35.66
N ASP A 6 -19.90 -22.45 35.33
CA ASP A 6 -18.80 -22.62 36.26
C ASP A 6 -17.92 -21.38 36.23
N ALA A 7 -18.00 -20.59 37.29
CA ALA A 7 -17.29 -19.32 37.37
C ALA A 7 -15.80 -19.53 37.62
N GLY A 8 -14.94 -18.79 36.93
CA GLY A 8 -13.52 -18.83 37.17
C GLY A 8 -12.67 -18.45 35.94
N VAL A 9 -11.36 -18.52 36.13
CA VAL A 9 -10.38 -18.34 35.05
C VAL A 9 -10.12 -19.68 34.40
N LYS A 10 -10.17 -19.73 33.06
CA LYS A 10 -9.74 -20.89 32.25
C LYS A 10 -8.58 -20.49 31.37
N GLU A 11 -7.73 -21.46 31.08
CA GLU A 11 -6.73 -21.25 30.03
C GLU A 11 -7.42 -21.06 28.67
N TYR A 12 -6.93 -20.14 27.86
CA TYR A 12 -7.51 -19.87 26.54
C TYR A 12 -7.44 -21.10 25.63
N ARG A 13 -6.39 -21.90 25.76
CA ARG A 13 -6.18 -23.12 24.96
C ARG A 13 -7.31 -24.13 25.11
N ASP A 14 -7.97 -24.18 26.27
CA ASP A 14 -9.07 -25.13 26.49
C ASP A 14 -10.29 -24.88 25.58
N THR A 15 -10.42 -23.64 25.08
CA THR A 15 -11.56 -23.23 24.24
C THR A 15 -11.16 -22.88 22.81
N TYR A 16 -10.03 -22.19 22.63
CA TYR A 16 -9.67 -21.54 21.36
C TYR A 16 -8.51 -22.23 20.62
N TRP A 17 -7.79 -23.17 21.24
CA TRP A 17 -6.84 -24.04 20.56
C TRP A 17 -7.58 -25.23 19.96
N THR A 18 -7.64 -25.30 18.63
CA THR A 18 -8.44 -26.29 17.89
C THR A 18 -7.63 -26.89 16.73
N PRO A 19 -6.60 -27.71 17.04
CA PRO A 19 -5.67 -28.21 16.02
C PRO A 19 -6.31 -29.12 14.97
N ASP A 20 -7.47 -29.72 15.28
CA ASP A 20 -8.23 -30.58 14.36
C ASP A 20 -9.19 -29.80 13.45
N TYR A 21 -9.28 -28.47 13.62
CA TYR A 21 -10.15 -27.66 12.79
C TYR A 21 -9.60 -27.51 11.37
N VAL A 22 -10.44 -27.78 10.40
CA VAL A 22 -10.15 -27.54 8.97
C VAL A 22 -10.85 -26.25 8.58
N PRO A 23 -10.09 -25.18 8.22
CA PRO A 23 -10.68 -23.92 7.82
C PRO A 23 -11.62 -24.04 6.64
N LEU A 24 -12.75 -23.34 6.69
CA LEU A 24 -13.72 -23.25 5.62
C LEU A 24 -13.32 -22.17 4.59
N ASP A 25 -13.84 -22.31 3.38
CA ASP A 25 -13.65 -21.24 2.35
C ASP A 25 -14.30 -19.92 2.75
N THR A 26 -15.29 -19.97 3.62
CA THR A 26 -16.02 -18.82 4.17
C THR A 26 -15.33 -18.18 5.37
N ASP A 27 -14.33 -18.82 5.98
CA ASP A 27 -13.63 -18.23 7.12
C ASP A 27 -12.73 -17.08 6.66
N LEU A 28 -12.59 -16.05 7.50
CA LEU A 28 -11.46 -15.14 7.41
C LEU A 28 -10.27 -15.80 8.12
N LEU A 29 -9.12 -15.89 7.44
CA LEU A 29 -7.91 -16.49 8.02
C LEU A 29 -6.88 -15.41 8.31
N ALA A 30 -6.23 -15.49 9.46
CA ALA A 30 -5.12 -14.60 9.83
C ALA A 30 -3.90 -15.39 10.27
N CYS A 31 -2.72 -14.91 9.88
CA CYS A 31 -1.43 -15.39 10.35
C CYS A 31 -0.79 -14.33 11.24
N PHE A 32 -0.50 -14.68 12.48
CA PHE A 32 0.21 -13.84 13.44
C PHE A 32 1.58 -14.41 13.76
N LYS A 33 2.60 -13.56 13.76
CA LYS A 33 3.90 -13.85 14.37
C LYS A 33 3.84 -13.48 15.84
N CYS A 34 3.96 -14.47 16.71
CA CYS A 34 3.79 -14.34 18.15
C CYS A 34 5.12 -14.56 18.87
N THR A 35 5.44 -13.72 19.87
CA THR A 35 6.52 -13.94 20.83
C THR A 35 5.90 -13.92 22.21
N GLY A 36 5.75 -15.09 22.84
CA GLY A 36 5.18 -15.22 24.19
C GLY A 36 6.14 -14.81 25.29
N GLN A 37 5.61 -14.65 26.50
CA GLN A 37 6.43 -14.56 27.71
C GLN A 37 7.07 -15.92 28.03
N GLU A 38 8.19 -15.87 28.74
CA GLU A 38 8.89 -17.08 29.18
C GLU A 38 7.97 -17.98 30.02
N GLY A 39 7.95 -19.28 29.70
CA GLY A 39 7.13 -20.26 30.39
C GLY A 39 5.67 -20.36 29.95
N VAL A 40 5.18 -19.50 29.05
CA VAL A 40 3.83 -19.60 28.48
C VAL A 40 3.85 -20.52 27.26
N PRO A 41 3.06 -21.59 27.21
CA PRO A 41 2.99 -22.49 26.04
C PRO A 41 2.53 -21.76 24.78
N LYS A 42 3.06 -22.15 23.62
CA LYS A 42 2.68 -21.54 22.31
C LYS A 42 1.18 -21.64 22.02
N GLU A 43 0.59 -22.76 22.39
CA GLU A 43 -0.85 -23.02 22.24
C GLU A 43 -1.71 -22.06 23.07
N GLU A 44 -1.27 -21.73 24.29
CA GLU A 44 -1.96 -20.76 25.16
C GLU A 44 -1.85 -19.35 24.55
N VAL A 45 -0.66 -18.97 24.06
CA VAL A 45 -0.46 -17.68 23.38
C VAL A 45 -1.31 -17.56 22.13
N ALA A 46 -1.33 -18.58 21.27
CA ALA A 46 -2.13 -18.58 20.05
C ALA A 46 -3.65 -18.53 20.36
N ALA A 47 -4.07 -19.28 21.36
CA ALA A 47 -5.45 -19.29 21.84
C ALA A 47 -5.88 -17.94 22.45
N ALA A 48 -4.98 -17.27 23.19
CA ALA A 48 -5.22 -15.93 23.72
C ALA A 48 -5.44 -14.91 22.60
N VAL A 49 -4.65 -14.98 21.50
CA VAL A 49 -4.86 -14.14 20.32
C VAL A 49 -6.21 -14.44 19.66
N ALA A 50 -6.58 -15.71 19.49
CA ALA A 50 -7.87 -16.10 18.92
C ALA A 50 -9.05 -15.66 19.79
N ALA A 51 -8.93 -15.78 21.11
CA ALA A 51 -9.95 -15.39 22.07
C ALA A 51 -10.25 -13.90 22.03
N GLU A 52 -9.21 -13.08 22.23
CA GLU A 52 -9.37 -11.62 22.35
C GLU A 52 -9.75 -10.95 21.03
N SER A 53 -9.38 -11.53 19.91
CA SER A 53 -9.76 -11.06 18.58
C SER A 53 -11.14 -11.55 18.12
N SER A 54 -11.86 -12.31 18.93
CA SER A 54 -13.21 -12.84 18.64
C SER A 54 -14.18 -12.67 19.80
N THR A 55 -14.34 -13.71 20.61
CA THR A 55 -15.42 -13.81 21.62
C THR A 55 -14.94 -13.90 23.06
N GLY A 56 -13.62 -14.02 23.27
CA GLY A 56 -13.05 -14.33 24.58
C GLY A 56 -12.83 -13.13 25.49
N THR A 57 -12.81 -13.43 26.78
CA THR A 57 -12.34 -12.53 27.83
C THR A 57 -11.57 -13.36 28.89
N TRP A 58 -10.86 -12.69 29.81
CA TRP A 58 -9.97 -13.31 30.80
C TRP A 58 -10.66 -14.27 31.79
N SER A 59 -11.97 -14.23 31.86
CA SER A 59 -12.80 -15.04 32.79
C SER A 59 -13.94 -15.69 32.03
N THR A 60 -14.42 -16.84 32.53
CA THR A 60 -15.71 -17.37 32.11
C THR A 60 -16.83 -16.41 32.49
N VAL A 61 -17.80 -16.23 31.62
CA VAL A 61 -18.96 -15.36 31.87
C VAL A 61 -20.26 -16.12 31.66
N TRP A 62 -21.24 -15.88 32.50
CA TRP A 62 -22.53 -16.58 32.44
C TRP A 62 -23.27 -16.36 31.10
N SER A 63 -23.04 -15.22 30.46
CA SER A 63 -23.62 -14.84 29.17
C SER A 63 -23.18 -15.73 28.01
N GLU A 64 -22.09 -16.50 28.16
CA GLU A 64 -21.70 -17.52 27.18
C GLU A 64 -22.80 -18.59 27.00
N LEU A 65 -23.65 -18.79 28.03
CA LEU A 65 -24.78 -19.68 27.93
C LEU A 65 -25.91 -19.17 27.01
N LEU A 66 -25.87 -17.90 26.64
CA LEU A 66 -26.87 -17.22 25.79
C LEU A 66 -26.52 -17.19 24.32
N THR A 67 -25.34 -17.71 23.95
CA THR A 67 -24.85 -17.72 22.57
C THR A 67 -24.30 -19.09 22.19
N ASP A 68 -24.15 -19.34 20.91
CA ASP A 68 -23.37 -20.46 20.39
C ASP A 68 -21.88 -20.09 20.30
N LEU A 69 -21.22 -20.11 21.46
CA LEU A 69 -19.80 -19.74 21.55
C LEU A 69 -18.94 -20.60 20.62
N ASP A 70 -19.28 -21.87 20.44
CA ASP A 70 -18.51 -22.78 19.58
C ASP A 70 -18.60 -22.37 18.11
N PHE A 71 -19.73 -21.82 17.69
CA PHE A 71 -19.85 -21.26 16.33
C PHE A 71 -19.05 -19.98 16.15
N TYR A 72 -19.16 -19.02 17.06
CA TYR A 72 -18.61 -17.66 16.90
C TYR A 72 -17.15 -17.49 17.33
N LYS A 73 -16.53 -18.45 17.99
CA LYS A 73 -15.14 -18.33 18.46
C LYS A 73 -14.13 -18.28 17.31
N GLY A 74 -13.07 -17.50 17.49
CA GLY A 74 -11.84 -17.66 16.71
C GLY A 74 -11.16 -18.99 17.03
N ARG A 75 -10.53 -19.62 16.05
CA ARG A 75 -9.93 -20.94 16.18
C ARG A 75 -8.46 -20.88 15.81
N ALA A 76 -7.57 -20.95 16.82
CA ALA A 76 -6.15 -21.18 16.57
C ALA A 76 -5.98 -22.65 16.16
N TYR A 77 -5.78 -22.91 14.87
CA TYR A 77 -5.78 -24.26 14.32
C TYR A 77 -4.41 -24.80 13.93
N ARG A 78 -3.41 -23.93 13.82
CA ARG A 78 -2.06 -24.30 13.40
C ARG A 78 -1.02 -23.40 14.01
N ILE A 79 0.12 -23.98 14.41
CA ILE A 79 1.31 -23.29 14.86
C ILE A 79 2.50 -23.79 14.02
N GLU A 80 3.37 -22.87 13.59
CA GLU A 80 4.60 -23.18 12.88
C GLU A 80 5.77 -22.42 13.52
N ASP A 81 6.94 -23.01 13.51
CA ASP A 81 8.17 -22.32 13.96
C ASP A 81 8.59 -21.27 12.92
N VAL A 82 9.14 -20.15 13.40
CA VAL A 82 9.72 -19.13 12.53
C VAL A 82 11.14 -19.54 12.16
N PRO A 83 11.50 -19.64 10.89
CA PRO A 83 12.87 -19.94 10.49
C PRO A 83 13.86 -18.93 11.07
N GLY A 84 14.90 -19.44 11.76
CA GLY A 84 15.97 -18.62 12.36
C GLY A 84 15.58 -17.87 13.64
N ASP A 85 14.33 -17.90 14.11
CA ASP A 85 13.86 -17.24 15.34
C ASP A 85 13.20 -18.25 16.29
N LYS A 86 13.95 -18.72 17.28
CA LYS A 86 13.48 -19.70 18.27
C LYS A 86 12.50 -19.13 19.29
N GLU A 87 12.40 -17.82 19.41
CA GLU A 87 11.53 -17.17 20.39
C GLU A 87 10.13 -16.92 19.83
N SER A 88 10.00 -16.83 18.51
CA SER A 88 8.75 -16.54 17.83
C SER A 88 8.20 -17.76 17.12
N PHE A 89 6.90 -17.73 16.86
CA PHE A 89 6.21 -18.74 16.07
C PHE A 89 5.06 -18.08 15.29
N TYR A 90 4.61 -18.73 14.21
CA TYR A 90 3.41 -18.33 13.50
C TYR A 90 2.19 -19.04 14.07
N ALA A 91 1.16 -18.29 14.40
CA ALA A 91 -0.15 -18.78 14.78
C ALA A 91 -1.15 -18.49 13.66
N PHE A 92 -1.84 -19.53 13.19
CA PHE A 92 -2.86 -19.44 12.16
C PHE A 92 -4.23 -19.55 12.82
N ILE A 93 -5.07 -18.54 12.60
CA ILE A 93 -6.37 -18.41 13.23
C ILE A 93 -7.47 -18.27 12.18
N ALA A 94 -8.52 -19.05 12.31
CA ALA A 94 -9.72 -18.97 11.48
C ALA A 94 -10.85 -18.29 12.26
N TYR A 95 -11.56 -17.39 11.59
CA TYR A 95 -12.68 -16.65 12.15
C TYR A 95 -13.92 -16.85 11.29
N PRO A 96 -15.08 -17.22 11.89
CA PRO A 96 -16.34 -17.21 11.16
C PRO A 96 -16.64 -15.82 10.61
N LEU A 97 -17.11 -15.75 9.37
CA LEU A 97 -17.34 -14.47 8.69
C LEU A 97 -18.39 -13.60 9.41
N ASP A 98 -19.35 -14.21 10.07
CA ASP A 98 -20.42 -13.54 10.85
C ASP A 98 -19.90 -12.65 11.99
N LEU A 99 -18.62 -12.71 12.33
CA LEU A 99 -18.00 -11.82 13.31
C LEU A 99 -17.72 -10.43 12.76
N PHE A 100 -17.76 -10.24 11.44
CA PHE A 100 -17.31 -9.02 10.80
C PHE A 100 -18.46 -8.31 10.07
N GLU A 101 -18.47 -6.98 10.21
CA GLU A 101 -19.40 -6.12 9.48
C GLU A 101 -19.07 -6.12 7.99
N GLU A 102 -20.05 -6.34 7.16
CA GLU A 102 -19.92 -6.41 5.70
C GLU A 102 -19.32 -5.13 5.13
N GLY A 103 -18.25 -5.26 4.32
CA GLY A 103 -17.58 -4.15 3.65
C GLY A 103 -16.80 -3.22 4.57
N SER A 104 -16.62 -3.55 5.86
CA SER A 104 -16.00 -2.70 6.87
C SER A 104 -14.58 -3.17 7.24
N ILE A 105 -13.57 -2.65 6.55
CA ILE A 105 -12.17 -2.87 6.94
C ILE A 105 -11.88 -2.31 8.32
N THR A 106 -12.53 -1.22 8.69
CA THR A 106 -12.43 -0.62 10.03
C THR A 106 -12.83 -1.63 11.11
N ASN A 107 -13.92 -2.36 10.92
CA ASN A 107 -14.37 -3.39 11.87
C ASN A 107 -13.40 -4.58 11.92
N VAL A 108 -12.94 -5.08 10.76
CA VAL A 108 -11.95 -6.18 10.71
C VAL A 108 -10.71 -5.82 11.51
N LEU A 109 -10.14 -4.63 11.29
CA LEU A 109 -8.93 -4.20 12.00
C LEU A 109 -9.19 -3.96 13.50
N THR A 110 -10.36 -3.47 13.89
CA THR A 110 -10.74 -3.32 15.30
C THR A 110 -10.73 -4.66 16.03
N SER A 111 -11.17 -5.73 15.38
CA SER A 111 -11.17 -7.08 15.94
C SER A 111 -9.79 -7.71 15.97
N LEU A 112 -9.11 -7.78 14.82
CA LEU A 112 -7.84 -8.50 14.68
C LEU A 112 -6.64 -7.75 15.27
N VAL A 113 -6.67 -6.42 15.25
CA VAL A 113 -5.57 -5.53 15.71
C VAL A 113 -6.05 -4.68 16.89
N GLY A 114 -6.82 -5.28 17.77
CA GLY A 114 -7.39 -4.65 18.97
C GLY A 114 -6.49 -4.81 20.20
N ASN A 115 -7.15 -4.98 21.34
CA ASN A 115 -6.53 -5.02 22.67
C ASN A 115 -5.44 -6.10 22.83
N VAL A 116 -5.53 -7.20 22.08
CA VAL A 116 -4.57 -8.30 22.15
C VAL A 116 -3.12 -7.85 21.89
N PHE A 117 -2.92 -6.80 21.11
CA PHE A 117 -1.59 -6.23 20.86
C PHE A 117 -0.95 -5.60 22.12
N GLY A 118 -1.73 -5.33 23.14
CA GLY A 118 -1.29 -4.83 24.46
C GLY A 118 -1.25 -5.90 25.56
N PHE A 119 -1.42 -7.18 25.25
CA PHE A 119 -1.44 -8.23 26.27
C PHE A 119 -0.05 -8.45 26.90
N LYS A 120 -0.01 -8.52 28.22
CA LYS A 120 1.22 -8.80 28.98
C LYS A 120 1.78 -10.21 28.76
N ALA A 121 0.93 -11.16 28.36
CA ALA A 121 1.34 -12.52 28.01
C ALA A 121 2.15 -12.60 26.70
N LEU A 122 2.13 -11.54 25.90
CA LEU A 122 2.82 -11.39 24.63
C LEU A 122 3.92 -10.33 24.77
N ARG A 123 5.17 -10.69 24.49
CA ARG A 123 6.26 -9.71 24.33
C ARG A 123 6.13 -8.95 23.01
N HIS A 124 5.76 -9.70 21.94
CA HIS A 124 5.53 -9.13 20.61
C HIS A 124 4.38 -9.87 19.90
N LEU A 125 3.64 -9.13 19.09
CA LEU A 125 2.60 -9.65 18.22
C LEU A 125 2.61 -8.89 16.90
N ARG A 126 2.66 -9.60 15.78
CA ARG A 126 2.60 -9.00 14.45
C ARG A 126 1.58 -9.73 13.60
N LEU A 127 0.67 -8.99 12.98
CA LEU A 127 -0.24 -9.53 11.97
C LEU A 127 0.51 -9.59 10.63
N GLU A 128 0.84 -10.79 10.19
CA GLU A 128 1.66 -11.03 8.99
C GLU A 128 0.83 -11.06 7.72
N ASP A 129 -0.31 -11.74 7.75
CA ASP A 129 -1.18 -11.86 6.58
C ASP A 129 -2.64 -12.13 6.97
N ILE A 130 -3.57 -11.80 6.06
CA ILE A 130 -5.00 -12.11 6.14
C ILE A 130 -5.43 -12.72 4.80
N ARG A 131 -6.21 -13.81 4.84
CA ARG A 131 -7.02 -14.27 3.72
C ARG A 131 -8.45 -13.78 3.90
N PHE A 132 -8.91 -12.96 2.98
CA PHE A 132 -10.30 -12.53 2.92
C PHE A 132 -11.12 -13.50 2.09
N PRO A 133 -12.24 -14.08 2.62
CA PRO A 133 -13.10 -14.94 1.84
C PRO A 133 -13.86 -14.15 0.76
N MET A 134 -14.21 -14.80 -0.34
CA MET A 134 -14.91 -14.19 -1.47
C MET A 134 -16.23 -13.51 -1.05
N ALA A 135 -16.92 -14.08 -0.07
CA ALA A 135 -18.16 -13.51 0.45
C ALA A 135 -17.94 -12.12 1.06
N PHE A 136 -16.82 -11.90 1.78
CA PHE A 136 -16.45 -10.59 2.31
C PHE A 136 -15.99 -9.63 1.20
N ILE A 137 -15.13 -10.11 0.27
CA ILE A 137 -14.59 -9.29 -0.83
C ILE A 137 -15.72 -8.64 -1.64
N LYS A 138 -16.79 -9.39 -1.92
CA LYS A 138 -17.96 -8.90 -2.66
C LYS A 138 -18.72 -7.77 -1.98
N THR A 139 -18.56 -7.57 -0.69
CA THR A 139 -19.20 -6.48 0.07
C THR A 139 -18.36 -5.20 0.09
N CYS A 140 -17.10 -5.29 -0.31
CA CYS A 140 -16.17 -4.16 -0.32
C CYS A 140 -16.24 -3.37 -1.63
N PRO A 141 -16.00 -2.03 -1.62
CA PRO A 141 -16.05 -1.22 -2.83
C PRO A 141 -14.92 -1.55 -3.81
N GLY A 142 -13.73 -1.89 -3.31
CA GLY A 142 -12.54 -2.04 -4.13
C GLY A 142 -12.09 -0.76 -4.83
N PRO A 143 -11.09 -0.84 -5.74
CA PRO A 143 -10.63 0.29 -6.52
C PRO A 143 -11.78 0.98 -7.26
N PRO A 144 -11.87 2.32 -7.25
CA PRO A 144 -12.97 3.00 -7.94
C PRO A 144 -12.97 2.75 -9.44
N ASN A 145 -11.80 2.60 -10.07
CA ASN A 145 -11.64 2.42 -11.51
C ASN A 145 -10.80 1.17 -11.84
N GLY A 146 -9.68 0.97 -11.19
CA GLY A 146 -8.72 -0.09 -11.49
C GLY A 146 -7.76 0.26 -12.63
N ILE A 147 -6.79 -0.61 -12.85
CA ILE A 147 -5.64 -0.38 -13.74
C ILE A 147 -6.07 -0.07 -15.18
N GLN A 148 -6.93 -0.89 -15.78
CA GLN A 148 -7.28 -0.74 -17.19
C GLN A 148 -8.05 0.57 -17.47
N VAL A 149 -9.01 0.91 -16.61
CA VAL A 149 -9.79 2.15 -16.76
C VAL A 149 -8.89 3.38 -16.61
N GLU A 150 -7.92 3.34 -15.70
CA GLU A 150 -6.95 4.43 -15.58
C GLU A 150 -6.09 4.57 -16.82
N ARG A 151 -5.58 3.46 -17.38
CA ARG A 151 -4.83 3.47 -18.64
C ARG A 151 -5.64 4.07 -19.79
N ASP A 152 -6.90 3.67 -19.91
CA ASP A 152 -7.80 4.18 -20.98
C ASP A 152 -8.07 5.68 -20.81
N ARG A 153 -8.30 6.13 -19.57
CA ARG A 153 -8.53 7.56 -19.29
C ARG A 153 -7.31 8.42 -19.56
N MET A 154 -6.14 7.92 -19.17
CA MET A 154 -4.88 8.64 -19.35
C MET A 154 -4.27 8.43 -20.74
N ASN A 155 -4.79 7.48 -21.52
CA ASN A 155 -4.25 7.08 -22.83
C ASN A 155 -2.77 6.70 -22.74
N LYS A 156 -2.42 5.82 -21.78
CA LYS A 156 -1.03 5.40 -21.50
C LYS A 156 -0.93 3.89 -21.44
N TYR A 157 -0.19 3.29 -22.37
CA TYR A 157 -0.06 1.84 -22.51
C TYR A 157 1.38 1.39 -22.69
N GLY A 158 1.66 0.13 -22.36
CA GLY A 158 2.90 -0.58 -22.68
C GLY A 158 4.15 -0.10 -21.94
N ARG A 159 3.99 0.65 -20.85
CA ARG A 159 5.07 1.11 -19.99
C ARG A 159 4.57 1.49 -18.59
N PRO A 160 5.43 1.56 -17.58
CA PRO A 160 5.12 2.25 -16.34
C PRO A 160 4.70 3.71 -16.57
N LEU A 161 3.86 4.23 -15.68
CA LEU A 161 3.56 5.65 -15.62
C LEU A 161 4.69 6.40 -14.91
N LEU A 162 4.94 7.64 -15.30
CA LEU A 162 5.94 8.50 -14.67
C LEU A 162 5.28 9.61 -13.86
N GLY A 163 5.70 9.75 -12.62
CA GLY A 163 5.25 10.81 -11.74
C GLY A 163 6.37 11.54 -11.03
N CYS A 164 6.06 12.71 -10.46
CA CYS A 164 6.97 13.47 -9.63
C CYS A 164 6.23 14.16 -8.48
N THR A 165 6.71 13.95 -7.26
CA THR A 165 6.25 14.73 -6.09
C THR A 165 6.93 16.10 -6.10
N ILE A 166 6.15 17.17 -6.01
CA ILE A 166 6.67 18.54 -6.03
C ILE A 166 7.61 18.80 -4.85
N LYS A 167 8.72 19.47 -5.13
CA LYS A 167 9.71 19.90 -4.14
C LYS A 167 10.07 21.38 -4.34
N PRO A 168 10.39 22.13 -3.25
CA PRO A 168 10.37 21.68 -1.85
C PRO A 168 8.96 21.26 -1.39
N LYS A 169 8.90 20.39 -0.39
CA LYS A 169 7.63 19.81 0.13
C LYS A 169 6.62 20.90 0.52
N LEU A 170 7.07 21.91 1.21
CA LEU A 170 6.29 23.01 1.78
C LEU A 170 6.98 24.35 1.50
N GLY A 171 6.21 25.44 1.55
CA GLY A 171 6.73 26.81 1.45
C GLY A 171 6.51 27.50 0.10
N LEU A 172 6.19 26.78 -0.98
CA LEU A 172 5.85 27.41 -2.26
C LEU A 172 4.48 28.09 -2.20
N SER A 173 4.37 29.27 -2.82
CA SER A 173 3.05 29.87 -3.10
C SER A 173 2.30 29.04 -4.14
N GLY A 174 0.97 29.12 -4.20
CA GLY A 174 0.16 28.41 -5.19
C GLY A 174 0.62 28.67 -6.63
N LYS A 175 0.94 29.92 -6.96
CA LYS A 175 1.47 30.30 -8.29
C LYS A 175 2.81 29.62 -8.62
N ASN A 176 3.77 29.65 -7.70
CA ASN A 176 5.07 29.00 -7.91
C ASN A 176 4.94 27.48 -7.92
N TYR A 177 4.01 26.93 -7.15
CA TYR A 177 3.70 25.51 -7.16
C TYR A 177 3.17 25.06 -8.54
N GLY A 178 2.19 25.76 -9.09
CA GLY A 178 1.68 25.55 -10.45
C GLY A 178 2.78 25.65 -11.52
N ARG A 179 3.70 26.62 -11.39
CA ARG A 179 4.85 26.70 -12.30
C ARG A 179 5.73 25.45 -12.27
N VAL A 180 6.03 24.91 -11.09
CA VAL A 180 6.83 23.68 -10.96
C VAL A 180 6.09 22.49 -11.55
N VAL A 181 4.76 22.39 -11.31
CA VAL A 181 3.90 21.36 -11.92
C VAL A 181 3.99 21.41 -13.45
N TYR A 182 3.83 22.60 -14.04
CA TYR A 182 3.93 22.78 -15.48
C TYR A 182 5.27 22.35 -16.03
N GLU A 183 6.39 22.77 -15.41
CA GLU A 183 7.74 22.38 -15.84
C GLU A 183 7.94 20.85 -15.85
N CYS A 184 7.46 20.14 -14.82
CA CYS A 184 7.55 18.69 -14.77
C CYS A 184 6.72 18.01 -15.87
N LEU A 185 5.48 18.45 -16.04
CA LEU A 185 4.56 17.82 -17.00
C LEU A 185 4.95 18.08 -18.46
N ARG A 186 5.34 19.32 -18.80
CA ARG A 186 5.82 19.62 -20.16
C ARG A 186 7.15 18.92 -20.48
N GLY A 187 7.98 18.61 -19.47
CA GLY A 187 9.20 17.83 -19.62
C GLY A 187 8.99 16.34 -19.92
N GLY A 188 7.76 15.82 -19.85
CA GLY A 188 7.43 14.46 -20.26
C GLY A 188 6.87 13.54 -19.18
N LEU A 189 6.65 14.02 -17.95
CA LEU A 189 5.96 13.22 -16.93
C LEU A 189 4.47 13.09 -17.23
N ASP A 190 3.87 11.99 -16.79
CA ASP A 190 2.43 11.74 -16.89
C ASP A 190 1.67 12.42 -15.76
N PHE A 191 2.27 12.40 -14.55
CA PHE A 191 1.70 12.95 -13.33
C PHE A 191 2.68 13.81 -12.56
N THR A 192 2.13 14.75 -11.80
CA THR A 192 2.78 15.36 -10.65
C THR A 192 1.93 15.10 -9.40
N LYS A 193 2.48 15.34 -8.21
CA LYS A 193 1.83 14.95 -6.95
C LYS A 193 2.04 16.00 -5.87
N ASP A 194 0.98 16.32 -5.15
CA ASP A 194 1.06 16.94 -3.83
C ASP A 194 1.89 16.06 -2.89
N ASP A 195 2.73 16.64 -2.05
CA ASP A 195 3.36 15.88 -0.97
C ASP A 195 2.29 15.48 0.06
N GLU A 196 2.49 14.37 0.79
CA GLU A 196 1.53 13.86 1.78
C GLU A 196 1.18 14.88 2.88
N ASN A 197 2.09 15.77 3.18
CA ASN A 197 1.93 16.75 4.24
C ASN A 197 1.49 18.16 3.75
N ILE A 198 1.14 18.31 2.47
CA ILE A 198 0.56 19.54 1.98
C ILE A 198 -0.96 19.42 1.86
N ASN A 199 -1.68 20.23 2.63
CA ASN A 199 -3.14 20.25 2.70
C ASN A 199 -3.64 21.69 2.48
N SER A 200 -3.84 22.46 3.55
CA SER A 200 -4.30 23.86 3.48
C SER A 200 -3.55 24.72 4.50
N GLN A 201 -2.24 24.84 4.33
CA GLN A 201 -1.42 25.65 5.23
C GLN A 201 -1.59 27.15 4.99
N PRO A 202 -1.24 28.00 5.97
CA PRO A 202 -1.33 29.47 5.82
C PRO A 202 -0.57 30.03 4.63
N PHE A 203 0.56 29.46 4.25
CA PHE A 203 1.36 29.91 3.10
C PHE A 203 0.77 29.50 1.75
N GLN A 204 -0.12 28.47 1.73
CA GLN A 204 -0.73 27.95 0.51
C GLN A 204 -2.08 27.29 0.81
N ARG A 205 -3.18 28.02 0.61
CA ARG A 205 -4.53 27.47 0.75
C ARG A 205 -4.84 26.51 -0.38
N TRP A 206 -5.63 25.47 -0.09
CA TRP A 206 -5.89 24.37 -1.01
C TRP A 206 -6.60 24.82 -2.29
N GLN A 207 -7.61 25.73 -2.20
CA GLN A 207 -8.31 26.25 -3.39
C GLN A 207 -7.33 26.91 -4.36
N ASN A 208 -6.52 27.83 -3.84
CA ASN A 208 -5.54 28.57 -4.63
C ASN A 208 -4.51 27.63 -5.29
N ARG A 209 -4.04 26.61 -4.58
CA ARG A 209 -3.16 25.58 -5.16
C ARG A 209 -3.86 24.82 -6.27
N PHE A 210 -5.09 24.36 -6.05
CA PHE A 210 -5.84 23.55 -7.03
C PHE A 210 -6.07 24.33 -8.32
N GLU A 211 -6.41 25.62 -8.25
CA GLU A 211 -6.59 26.50 -9.41
C GLU A 211 -5.30 26.62 -10.24
N PHE A 212 -4.18 26.98 -9.62
CA PHE A 212 -2.90 27.12 -10.32
C PHE A 212 -2.39 25.78 -10.89
N VAL A 213 -2.63 24.68 -10.20
CA VAL A 213 -2.29 23.34 -10.67
C VAL A 213 -3.15 22.96 -11.87
N ALA A 214 -4.45 23.22 -11.83
CA ALA A 214 -5.36 22.92 -12.94
C ALA A 214 -4.98 23.71 -14.20
N GLU A 215 -4.60 24.97 -14.06
CA GLU A 215 -4.07 25.77 -15.16
C GLU A 215 -2.77 25.18 -15.72
N ALA A 216 -1.85 24.79 -14.85
CA ALA A 216 -0.57 24.17 -15.23
C ALA A 216 -0.77 22.85 -15.98
N VAL A 217 -1.69 22.00 -15.53
CA VAL A 217 -2.02 20.71 -16.19
C VAL A 217 -2.58 20.99 -17.59
N ARG A 218 -3.54 21.90 -17.75
CA ARG A 218 -4.10 22.28 -19.05
C ARG A 218 -3.01 22.77 -20.02
N SER A 219 -2.19 23.72 -19.57
CA SER A 219 -1.11 24.27 -20.38
C SER A 219 -0.11 23.22 -20.83
N ALA A 220 0.26 22.28 -19.95
CA ALA A 220 1.15 21.18 -20.30
C ALA A 220 0.50 20.19 -21.29
N GLN A 221 -0.80 19.93 -21.17
CA GLN A 221 -1.54 19.10 -22.13
C GLN A 221 -1.60 19.76 -23.52
N ASP A 222 -1.87 21.07 -23.57
CA ASP A 222 -1.92 21.83 -24.82
C ASP A 222 -0.55 21.84 -25.52
N GLU A 223 0.56 21.97 -24.77
CA GLU A 223 1.91 21.97 -25.33
C GLU A 223 2.35 20.58 -25.79
N THR A 224 2.04 19.53 -25.02
CA THR A 224 2.58 18.18 -25.29
C THR A 224 1.66 17.31 -26.13
N GLY A 225 0.37 17.64 -26.22
CA GLY A 225 -0.66 16.77 -26.82
C GLY A 225 -0.95 15.51 -26.03
N GLU A 226 -0.41 15.36 -24.81
CA GLU A 226 -0.60 14.20 -23.95
C GLU A 226 -1.56 14.51 -22.80
N LYS A 227 -2.37 13.52 -22.40
CA LYS A 227 -3.13 13.62 -21.14
C LYS A 227 -2.18 13.62 -19.96
N LYS A 228 -2.39 14.53 -19.02
CA LYS A 228 -1.61 14.74 -17.80
C LYS A 228 -2.53 14.81 -16.59
N GLY A 229 -1.97 14.60 -15.40
CA GLY A 229 -2.70 14.77 -14.15
C GLY A 229 -1.81 15.24 -13.01
N HIS A 230 -2.46 15.66 -11.94
CA HIS A 230 -1.82 15.97 -10.67
C HIS A 230 -2.63 15.37 -9.52
N TYR A 231 -1.96 14.69 -8.60
CA TYR A 231 -2.60 14.11 -7.44
C TYR A 231 -2.88 15.20 -6.40
N LEU A 232 -4.07 15.81 -6.51
CA LEU A 232 -4.53 16.85 -5.59
C LEU A 232 -4.93 16.23 -4.25
N ASN A 233 -4.22 16.60 -3.18
CA ASN A 233 -4.44 16.03 -1.85
C ASN A 233 -5.75 16.52 -1.24
N CYS A 234 -6.74 15.63 -1.16
CA CYS A 234 -8.04 15.86 -0.55
C CYS A 234 -8.09 15.51 0.93
N THR A 235 -7.02 14.92 1.49
CA THR A 235 -6.95 14.62 2.93
C THR A 235 -7.21 15.91 3.73
N ALA A 236 -8.17 15.86 4.64
CA ALA A 236 -8.65 17.02 5.39
C ALA A 236 -8.92 16.68 6.85
N ALA A 237 -9.25 17.68 7.64
CA ALA A 237 -9.59 17.50 9.04
C ALA A 237 -10.95 16.80 9.24
N THR A 238 -11.87 16.98 8.30
CA THR A 238 -13.21 16.37 8.32
C THR A 238 -13.57 15.73 6.98
N PRO A 239 -14.50 14.75 6.97
CA PRO A 239 -15.01 14.17 5.72
C PRO A 239 -15.66 15.21 4.81
N GLU A 240 -16.37 16.19 5.36
CA GLU A 240 -17.05 17.25 4.61
C GLU A 240 -16.04 18.08 3.81
N GLU A 241 -14.97 18.53 4.46
CA GLU A 241 -13.88 19.26 3.79
C GLU A 241 -13.17 18.39 2.75
N MET A 242 -13.01 17.09 3.02
CA MET A 242 -12.43 16.14 2.07
C MET A 242 -13.28 16.05 0.79
N TYR A 243 -14.60 15.95 0.92
CA TYR A 243 -15.51 15.92 -0.24
C TYR A 243 -15.57 17.27 -0.95
N GLU A 244 -15.52 18.40 -0.24
CA GLU A 244 -15.45 19.74 -0.84
C GLU A 244 -14.22 19.87 -1.75
N ARG A 245 -13.05 19.41 -1.30
CA ARG A 245 -11.81 19.39 -2.10
C ARG A 245 -11.94 18.47 -3.31
N ALA A 246 -12.53 17.31 -3.15
CA ALA A 246 -12.74 16.36 -4.23
C ALA A 246 -13.70 16.89 -5.31
N GLU A 247 -14.81 17.53 -4.91
CA GLU A 247 -15.76 18.14 -5.84
C GLU A 247 -15.12 19.32 -6.58
N PHE A 248 -14.39 20.18 -5.91
CA PHE A 248 -13.69 21.30 -6.53
C PHE A 248 -12.63 20.84 -7.54
N ALA A 249 -11.87 19.78 -7.23
CA ALA A 249 -10.93 19.17 -8.17
C ALA A 249 -11.64 18.67 -9.44
N LYS A 250 -12.80 18.04 -9.28
CA LYS A 250 -13.65 17.58 -10.39
C LYS A 250 -14.17 18.76 -11.22
N GLU A 251 -14.66 19.84 -10.60
CA GLU A 251 -15.12 21.06 -11.28
C GLU A 251 -14.00 21.71 -12.09
N LEU A 252 -12.75 21.64 -11.61
CA LEU A 252 -11.58 22.07 -12.36
C LEU A 252 -11.15 21.12 -13.48
N GLY A 253 -11.87 20.02 -13.71
CA GLY A 253 -11.59 19.04 -14.74
C GLY A 253 -10.37 18.17 -14.49
N GLN A 254 -9.94 18.03 -13.23
CA GLN A 254 -8.81 17.17 -12.88
C GLN A 254 -9.22 15.70 -12.94
N PRO A 255 -8.35 14.81 -13.49
CA PRO A 255 -8.69 13.39 -13.63
C PRO A 255 -8.52 12.59 -12.35
N ILE A 256 -7.71 13.07 -11.40
CA ILE A 256 -7.25 12.29 -10.26
C ILE A 256 -7.12 13.15 -9.00
N ILE A 257 -7.45 12.57 -7.87
CA ILE A 257 -7.23 13.13 -6.52
C ILE A 257 -6.40 12.18 -5.68
N MET A 258 -5.97 12.63 -4.50
CA MET A 258 -5.15 11.87 -3.57
C MET A 258 -5.75 11.85 -2.17
N HIS A 259 -5.52 10.75 -1.46
CA HIS A 259 -5.85 10.58 -0.04
C HIS A 259 -4.74 9.84 0.71
N ASP A 260 -4.53 10.19 1.98
CA ASP A 260 -3.62 9.50 2.91
C ASP A 260 -4.44 8.54 3.76
N TYR A 261 -4.55 7.27 3.33
CA TYR A 261 -5.55 6.35 3.88
C TYR A 261 -5.32 5.93 5.33
N ILE A 262 -4.07 5.93 5.82
CA ILE A 262 -3.78 5.56 7.21
C ILE A 262 -4.06 6.74 8.15
N THR A 263 -3.57 7.94 7.81
CA THR A 263 -3.79 9.15 8.63
C THR A 263 -5.22 9.65 8.54
N GLY A 264 -5.86 9.54 7.37
CA GLY A 264 -7.27 9.89 7.17
C GLY A 264 -8.24 8.82 7.68
N GLY A 265 -7.79 7.57 7.74
CA GLY A 265 -8.56 6.42 8.22
C GLY A 265 -9.32 5.67 7.13
N PHE A 266 -9.55 4.38 7.37
CA PHE A 266 -10.21 3.50 6.40
C PHE A 266 -11.68 3.88 6.14
N THR A 267 -12.38 4.43 7.12
CA THR A 267 -13.76 4.91 6.94
C THR A 267 -13.82 6.05 5.93
N ALA A 268 -12.96 7.07 6.08
CA ALA A 268 -12.86 8.18 5.15
C ALA A 268 -12.43 7.70 3.76
N ASN A 269 -11.43 6.81 3.70
CA ASN A 269 -10.94 6.24 2.45
C ASN A 269 -12.02 5.46 1.69
N THR A 270 -12.77 4.60 2.39
CA THR A 270 -13.88 3.84 1.80
C THR A 270 -14.97 4.75 1.25
N GLY A 271 -15.32 5.79 1.99
CA GLY A 271 -16.28 6.81 1.57
C GLY A 271 -15.81 7.56 0.32
N LEU A 272 -14.55 8.03 0.32
CA LEU A 272 -13.97 8.75 -0.83
C LEU A 272 -13.85 7.84 -2.07
N SER A 273 -13.50 6.57 -1.91
CA SER A 273 -13.46 5.60 -3.02
C SER A 273 -14.84 5.42 -3.67
N LYS A 274 -15.89 5.28 -2.87
CA LYS A 274 -17.28 5.22 -3.38
C LYS A 274 -17.67 6.50 -4.12
N TRP A 275 -17.27 7.66 -3.59
CA TRP A 275 -17.48 8.95 -4.24
C TRP A 275 -16.73 9.04 -5.58
N CYS A 276 -15.46 8.63 -5.62
CA CYS A 276 -14.63 8.61 -6.84
C CYS A 276 -15.27 7.73 -7.92
N ARG A 277 -15.73 6.52 -7.57
CA ARG A 277 -16.43 5.63 -8.50
C ARG A 277 -17.66 6.29 -9.12
N LYS A 278 -18.51 6.90 -8.27
CA LYS A 278 -19.74 7.58 -8.71
C LYS A 278 -19.44 8.78 -9.61
N ASN A 279 -18.34 9.49 -9.36
CA ASN A 279 -17.99 10.73 -10.07
C ASN A 279 -16.94 10.54 -11.17
N GLY A 280 -16.51 9.30 -11.41
CA GLY A 280 -15.55 9.02 -12.45
C GLY A 280 -14.15 9.62 -12.18
N MET A 281 -13.75 9.76 -10.91
CA MET A 281 -12.43 10.25 -10.52
C MET A 281 -11.47 9.09 -10.26
N LEU A 282 -10.22 9.23 -10.66
CA LEU A 282 -9.11 8.36 -10.24
C LEU A 282 -8.69 8.72 -8.82
N LEU A 283 -8.22 7.73 -8.07
CA LEU A 283 -7.83 7.90 -6.66
C LEU A 283 -6.43 7.36 -6.38
N HIS A 284 -5.49 8.27 -6.15
CA HIS A 284 -4.14 7.97 -5.70
C HIS A 284 -4.07 7.90 -4.17
N ILE A 285 -3.41 6.88 -3.64
CA ILE A 285 -3.29 6.67 -2.19
C ILE A 285 -1.83 6.75 -1.74
N HIS A 286 -1.58 7.61 -0.78
CA HIS A 286 -0.32 7.67 -0.05
C HIS A 286 -0.42 6.92 1.29
N ARG A 287 0.70 6.33 1.73
CA ARG A 287 0.78 5.50 2.94
C ARG A 287 1.47 6.17 4.13
N ALA A 288 1.34 7.49 4.27
CA ALA A 288 1.91 8.21 5.41
C ALA A 288 1.58 7.51 6.73
N MET A 289 2.53 7.49 7.67
CA MET A 289 2.47 6.80 8.97
C MET A 289 2.68 5.26 8.92
N HIS A 290 2.69 4.61 7.74
CA HIS A 290 2.79 3.14 7.68
C HIS A 290 4.01 2.59 8.43
N ALA A 291 5.17 3.23 8.29
CA ALA A 291 6.43 2.70 8.85
C ALA A 291 6.45 2.62 10.39
N VAL A 292 5.61 3.41 11.07
CA VAL A 292 5.40 3.29 12.53
C VAL A 292 4.66 1.99 12.85
N ILE A 293 3.86 1.47 11.91
CA ILE A 293 3.01 0.30 12.09
C ILE A 293 3.72 -0.97 11.60
N ASP A 294 4.42 -0.90 10.45
CA ASP A 294 4.87 -2.09 9.73
C ASP A 294 6.37 -2.39 9.82
N ARG A 295 7.21 -1.40 10.20
CA ARG A 295 8.67 -1.55 10.12
C ARG A 295 9.28 -2.50 11.15
N HIS A 296 8.64 -2.69 12.31
CA HIS A 296 9.18 -3.55 13.35
C HIS A 296 8.95 -5.03 13.01
N PRO A 297 10.02 -5.88 12.94
CA PRO A 297 9.90 -7.25 12.40
C PRO A 297 9.14 -8.23 13.30
N LYS A 298 8.85 -7.86 14.55
CA LYS A 298 8.16 -8.71 15.55
C LYS A 298 6.86 -8.11 16.07
N HIS A 299 6.55 -6.82 15.79
CA HIS A 299 5.38 -6.15 16.38
C HIS A 299 4.72 -5.20 15.39
N GLY A 300 3.39 -5.19 15.32
CA GLY A 300 2.59 -4.32 14.46
C GLY A 300 1.82 -5.07 13.39
N ILE A 301 1.70 -4.46 12.21
CA ILE A 301 0.96 -5.02 11.06
C ILE A 301 1.89 -5.00 9.85
N HIS A 302 2.12 -6.14 9.20
CA HIS A 302 2.89 -6.18 7.97
C HIS A 302 2.23 -5.35 6.87
N PHE A 303 3.02 -4.62 6.07
CA PHE A 303 2.48 -3.76 5.00
C PHE A 303 1.60 -4.53 4.00
N ARG A 304 1.83 -5.81 3.77
CA ARG A 304 0.98 -6.68 2.95
C ARG A 304 -0.48 -6.65 3.39
N VAL A 305 -0.74 -6.69 4.70
CA VAL A 305 -2.10 -6.58 5.26
C VAL A 305 -2.68 -5.21 4.96
N LEU A 306 -1.92 -4.13 5.19
CA LEU A 306 -2.35 -2.77 4.88
C LEU A 306 -2.65 -2.57 3.39
N ALA A 307 -1.86 -3.21 2.50
CA ALA A 307 -2.09 -3.18 1.06
C ALA A 307 -3.39 -3.92 0.65
N LYS A 308 -3.62 -5.12 1.21
CA LYS A 308 -4.88 -5.86 1.01
C LYS A 308 -6.10 -5.06 1.52
N CYS A 309 -5.99 -4.49 2.72
CA CYS A 309 -7.03 -3.63 3.28
C CYS A 309 -7.31 -2.41 2.39
N LEU A 310 -6.26 -1.82 1.79
CA LEU A 310 -6.46 -0.74 0.84
C LEU A 310 -7.21 -1.21 -0.42
N ARG A 311 -6.81 -2.32 -1.03
CA ARG A 311 -7.49 -2.84 -2.23
C ARG A 311 -8.98 -3.03 -1.98
N LEU A 312 -9.36 -3.50 -0.79
CA LEU A 312 -10.76 -3.65 -0.37
C LEU A 312 -11.46 -2.30 -0.10
N SER A 313 -10.79 -1.41 0.64
CA SER A 313 -11.31 -0.08 0.97
C SER A 313 -11.43 0.83 -0.24
N GLY A 314 -10.46 0.74 -1.15
CA GLY A 314 -10.45 1.40 -2.45
C GLY A 314 -9.33 2.41 -2.66
N GLY A 315 -8.83 2.39 -3.87
CA GLY A 315 -7.77 3.24 -4.41
C GLY A 315 -7.31 2.65 -5.74
N ASP A 316 -6.96 3.49 -6.71
CA ASP A 316 -6.48 3.04 -8.02
C ASP A 316 -4.95 2.90 -8.04
N GLN A 317 -4.26 3.64 -7.16
CA GLN A 317 -2.81 3.63 -7.01
C GLN A 317 -2.45 3.61 -5.53
N LEU A 318 -1.40 2.85 -5.15
CA LEU A 318 -0.88 2.80 -3.78
C LEU A 318 0.64 2.87 -3.75
N HIS A 319 1.19 3.75 -2.92
CA HIS A 319 2.62 3.76 -2.61
C HIS A 319 3.07 2.44 -1.97
N THR A 320 4.10 1.81 -2.56
CA THR A 320 4.60 0.48 -2.17
C THR A 320 6.10 0.45 -1.83
N GLY A 321 6.78 1.59 -1.84
CA GLY A 321 8.23 1.64 -1.70
C GLY A 321 8.95 1.41 -3.02
N THR A 322 10.26 1.28 -3.00
CA THR A 322 11.09 1.23 -4.21
C THR A 322 12.03 0.03 -4.29
N VAL A 323 12.30 -0.65 -3.18
CA VAL A 323 13.37 -1.66 -3.04
C VAL A 323 14.78 -1.04 -3.19
N VAL A 324 14.97 -0.18 -4.19
CA VAL A 324 16.28 0.39 -4.59
C VAL A 324 16.53 1.81 -4.10
N GLY A 325 15.59 2.43 -3.42
CA GLY A 325 15.69 3.82 -2.93
C GLY A 325 16.14 3.91 -1.47
N LYS A 326 15.82 5.02 -0.84
CA LYS A 326 16.20 5.34 0.55
C LYS A 326 15.26 4.80 1.63
N LEU A 327 14.14 4.20 1.26
CA LEU A 327 13.12 3.71 2.18
C LEU A 327 13.25 2.20 2.37
N GLU A 328 12.82 1.72 3.55
CA GLU A 328 12.69 0.29 3.85
C GLU A 328 11.91 -0.45 2.75
N GLY A 329 12.33 -1.66 2.44
CA GLY A 329 11.65 -2.54 1.50
C GLY A 329 12.52 -3.71 1.07
N ASP A 330 12.20 -4.91 1.56
CA ASP A 330 12.75 -6.15 1.04
C ASP A 330 12.14 -6.47 -0.33
N ARG A 331 12.98 -6.95 -1.28
CA ARG A 331 12.53 -7.21 -2.66
C ARG A 331 11.42 -8.26 -2.72
N GLN A 332 11.59 -9.37 -2.02
CA GLN A 332 10.63 -10.48 -2.09
C GLN A 332 9.31 -10.12 -1.43
N SER A 333 9.35 -9.50 -0.27
CA SER A 333 8.15 -8.94 0.38
C SER A 333 7.43 -7.94 -0.52
N THR A 334 8.18 -7.06 -1.17
CA THR A 334 7.62 -6.05 -2.08
C THR A 334 6.91 -6.72 -3.26
N LEU A 335 7.51 -7.72 -3.89
CA LEU A 335 6.88 -8.50 -4.94
C LEU A 335 5.60 -9.19 -4.44
N GLY A 336 5.65 -9.77 -3.23
CA GLY A 336 4.49 -10.45 -2.64
C GLY A 336 3.27 -9.55 -2.48
N TYR A 337 3.42 -8.34 -1.93
CA TYR A 337 2.26 -7.46 -1.80
C TYR A 337 1.89 -6.71 -3.09
N ILE A 338 2.82 -6.56 -4.04
CA ILE A 338 2.50 -6.09 -5.39
C ILE A 338 1.59 -7.10 -6.11
N ASP A 339 1.88 -8.40 -6.00
CA ASP A 339 1.00 -9.44 -6.54
C ASP A 339 -0.41 -9.33 -5.93
N GLN A 340 -0.52 -9.12 -4.61
CA GLN A 340 -1.80 -8.91 -3.92
C GLN A 340 -2.58 -7.68 -4.43
N LEU A 341 -1.89 -6.66 -4.92
CA LEU A 341 -2.52 -5.46 -5.47
C LEU A 341 -3.02 -5.65 -6.90
N ARG A 342 -2.36 -6.48 -7.71
CA ARG A 342 -2.60 -6.56 -9.16
C ARG A 342 -3.34 -7.80 -9.61
N GLU A 343 -2.96 -8.96 -9.08
CA GLU A 343 -3.43 -10.25 -9.60
C GLU A 343 -4.86 -10.56 -9.15
N SER A 344 -5.59 -11.35 -9.95
CA SER A 344 -6.92 -11.84 -9.59
C SER A 344 -6.85 -13.04 -8.62
N PHE A 345 -5.76 -13.81 -8.68
CA PHE A 345 -5.46 -14.90 -7.77
C PHE A 345 -3.97 -14.89 -7.43
N VAL A 346 -3.66 -14.98 -6.15
CA VAL A 346 -2.29 -15.04 -5.63
C VAL A 346 -2.14 -16.33 -4.81
N PRO A 347 -1.30 -17.29 -5.23
CA PRO A 347 -1.06 -18.50 -4.47
C PRO A 347 -0.29 -18.21 -3.17
N GLU A 348 -0.39 -19.11 -2.21
CA GLU A 348 0.53 -19.16 -1.08
C GLU A 348 1.97 -19.25 -1.61
N ASP A 349 2.80 -18.31 -1.19
CA ASP A 349 4.23 -18.26 -1.52
C ASP A 349 5.01 -17.67 -0.36
N ARG A 350 5.58 -18.53 0.47
CA ARG A 350 6.33 -18.12 1.67
C ARG A 350 7.62 -17.39 1.30
N SER A 351 8.19 -17.63 0.13
CA SER A 351 9.36 -16.92 -0.36
C SER A 351 9.07 -15.43 -0.68
N ARG A 352 7.79 -15.09 -0.87
CA ARG A 352 7.26 -13.73 -1.03
C ARG A 352 6.45 -13.26 0.19
N GLY A 353 6.40 -14.08 1.24
CA GLY A 353 5.67 -13.82 2.47
C GLY A 353 4.15 -13.95 2.37
N ASN A 354 3.60 -14.50 1.30
CA ASN A 354 2.18 -14.81 1.18
C ASN A 354 1.88 -16.10 1.93
N PHE A 355 1.12 -16.01 3.03
CA PHE A 355 0.83 -17.13 3.92
C PHE A 355 -0.41 -17.93 3.51
N PHE A 356 -1.20 -17.41 2.58
CA PHE A 356 -2.44 -17.99 2.11
C PHE A 356 -2.63 -17.78 0.62
N ASP A 357 -3.34 -18.69 -0.02
CA ASP A 357 -3.98 -18.42 -1.30
C ASP A 357 -4.98 -17.27 -1.14
N GLN A 358 -4.97 -16.31 -2.05
CA GLN A 358 -5.93 -15.21 -2.05
C GLN A 358 -6.59 -15.09 -3.42
N ASP A 359 -7.88 -15.40 -3.47
CA ASP A 359 -8.72 -15.14 -4.62
C ASP A 359 -9.36 -13.76 -4.48
N TRP A 360 -9.13 -12.88 -5.45
CA TRP A 360 -9.72 -11.55 -5.52
C TRP A 360 -10.94 -11.49 -6.44
N GLY A 361 -11.24 -12.57 -7.16
CA GLY A 361 -12.33 -12.66 -8.12
C GLY A 361 -12.23 -11.60 -9.21
N SER A 362 -13.29 -10.82 -9.36
CA SER A 362 -13.37 -9.72 -10.36
C SER A 362 -12.98 -8.35 -9.81
N MET A 363 -12.48 -8.26 -8.58
CA MET A 363 -12.03 -6.98 -8.02
C MET A 363 -10.85 -6.42 -8.81
N GLY A 364 -10.96 -5.16 -9.26
CA GLY A 364 -9.92 -4.50 -10.04
C GLY A 364 -8.55 -4.48 -9.36
N GLY A 365 -7.50 -4.39 -10.17
CA GLY A 365 -6.14 -4.22 -9.69
C GLY A 365 -5.81 -2.76 -9.34
N VAL A 366 -4.78 -2.58 -8.53
CA VAL A 366 -4.25 -1.30 -8.05
C VAL A 366 -2.84 -1.12 -8.60
N PHE A 367 -2.51 0.04 -9.16
CA PHE A 367 -1.14 0.39 -9.54
C PHE A 367 -0.23 0.45 -8.31
N ALA A 368 0.89 -0.26 -8.36
CA ALA A 368 1.96 -0.08 -7.39
C ALA A 368 2.76 1.19 -7.71
N VAL A 369 2.93 2.07 -6.72
CA VAL A 369 3.68 3.32 -6.87
C VAL A 369 5.04 3.20 -6.20
N ALA A 370 6.10 3.18 -6.99
CA ALA A 370 7.49 3.18 -6.53
C ALA A 370 7.95 4.61 -6.25
N SER A 371 8.18 4.95 -4.98
CA SER A 371 8.60 6.29 -4.56
C SER A 371 9.56 6.23 -3.37
N GLY A 372 10.57 7.07 -3.37
CA GLY A 372 11.50 7.24 -2.25
C GLY A 372 12.97 7.22 -2.63
N GLY A 373 13.54 8.36 -2.99
CA GLY A 373 14.97 8.53 -3.25
C GLY A 373 15.48 7.89 -4.54
N ILE A 374 14.64 7.81 -5.57
CA ILE A 374 14.98 7.23 -6.87
C ILE A 374 15.46 8.30 -7.87
N HIS A 375 16.29 7.88 -8.80
CA HIS A 375 16.83 8.67 -9.92
C HIS A 375 17.11 7.77 -11.14
N VAL A 376 17.58 8.35 -12.23
CA VAL A 376 17.73 7.66 -13.53
C VAL A 376 18.50 6.33 -13.47
N TRP A 377 19.52 6.19 -12.63
CA TRP A 377 20.28 4.93 -12.50
C TRP A 377 19.45 3.77 -11.94
N HIS A 378 18.39 4.06 -11.22
CA HIS A 378 17.47 3.03 -10.70
C HIS A 378 16.46 2.54 -11.75
N MET A 379 16.34 3.23 -12.91
CA MET A 379 15.29 2.95 -13.90
C MET A 379 15.26 1.49 -14.36
N PRO A 380 16.41 0.84 -14.70
CA PRO A 380 16.39 -0.55 -15.12
C PRO A 380 15.81 -1.50 -14.05
N ALA A 381 16.25 -1.34 -12.80
CA ALA A 381 15.76 -2.14 -11.67
C ALA A 381 14.28 -1.88 -11.41
N LEU A 382 13.84 -0.61 -11.44
CA LEU A 382 12.42 -0.26 -11.24
C LEU A 382 11.52 -0.88 -12.30
N VAL A 383 11.91 -0.81 -13.59
CA VAL A 383 11.13 -1.41 -14.68
C VAL A 383 11.07 -2.93 -14.54
N SER A 384 12.18 -3.57 -14.12
CA SER A 384 12.22 -5.03 -13.91
C SER A 384 11.38 -5.48 -12.72
N ILE A 385 11.47 -4.79 -11.57
CA ILE A 385 10.77 -5.17 -10.34
C ILE A 385 9.27 -4.89 -10.42
N PHE A 386 8.90 -3.71 -10.92
CA PHE A 386 7.51 -3.24 -10.86
C PHE A 386 6.70 -3.55 -12.11
N GLY A 387 7.34 -3.78 -13.26
CA GLY A 387 6.63 -4.02 -14.52
C GLY A 387 5.82 -2.81 -15.00
N ASP A 388 4.97 -3.02 -16.02
CA ASP A 388 4.22 -1.93 -16.65
C ASP A 388 3.11 -1.36 -15.78
N ASP A 389 2.43 -2.19 -14.98
CA ASP A 389 1.34 -1.76 -14.12
C ASP A 389 1.84 -1.13 -12.82
N SER A 390 2.60 -0.06 -12.99
CA SER A 390 3.22 0.71 -11.90
C SER A 390 3.33 2.18 -12.24
N VAL A 391 3.53 3.00 -11.20
CA VAL A 391 3.89 4.41 -11.32
C VAL A 391 5.27 4.59 -10.71
N LEU A 392 6.22 5.10 -11.47
CA LEU A 392 7.55 5.44 -10.99
C LEU A 392 7.56 6.92 -10.58
N GLN A 393 7.51 7.15 -9.25
CA GLN A 393 7.26 8.46 -8.66
C GLN A 393 8.57 9.06 -8.13
N PHE A 394 9.14 9.97 -8.89
CA PHE A 394 10.37 10.67 -8.55
C PHE A 394 10.10 11.85 -7.58
N GLY A 395 11.13 12.52 -7.17
CA GLY A 395 11.14 13.74 -6.39
C GLY A 395 12.43 14.49 -6.67
N GLY A 396 13.43 14.33 -5.79
CA GLY A 396 14.77 14.88 -6.02
C GLY A 396 15.40 14.46 -7.34
N GLY A 397 15.12 13.22 -7.81
CA GLY A 397 15.57 12.71 -9.11
C GLY A 397 14.92 13.38 -10.34
N THR A 398 14.02 14.34 -10.16
CA THR A 398 13.53 15.25 -11.19
C THR A 398 13.99 16.68 -10.90
N HIS A 399 13.67 17.19 -9.71
CA HIS A 399 13.89 18.60 -9.34
C HIS A 399 15.36 18.97 -9.12
N GLY A 400 16.20 17.98 -8.78
CA GLY A 400 17.64 18.19 -8.57
C GLY A 400 18.48 18.21 -9.84
N HIS A 401 17.86 18.12 -11.03
CA HIS A 401 18.59 18.21 -12.29
C HIS A 401 19.18 19.62 -12.45
N PRO A 402 20.48 19.76 -12.83
CA PRO A 402 21.15 21.06 -12.95
C PRO A 402 20.45 22.07 -13.88
N TRP A 403 19.73 21.58 -14.88
CA TRP A 403 18.97 22.41 -15.83
C TRP A 403 17.50 22.60 -15.47
N GLY A 404 17.09 22.22 -14.25
CA GLY A 404 15.75 22.38 -13.74
C GLY A 404 14.82 21.20 -13.98
N SER A 405 13.56 21.36 -13.53
CA SER A 405 12.57 20.28 -13.44
C SER A 405 12.16 19.70 -14.79
N ALA A 406 12.06 20.54 -15.84
CA ALA A 406 11.70 20.06 -17.17
C ALA A 406 12.78 19.13 -17.75
N ALA A 407 14.05 19.50 -17.59
CA ALA A 407 15.17 18.65 -18.01
C ALA A 407 15.26 17.36 -17.21
N GLY A 408 15.03 17.42 -15.88
CA GLY A 408 14.95 16.21 -15.05
C GLY A 408 13.79 15.28 -15.44
N ALA A 409 12.66 15.84 -15.80
CA ALA A 409 11.52 15.10 -16.32
C ALA A 409 11.83 14.42 -17.66
N ALA A 410 12.50 15.15 -18.58
CA ALA A 410 12.94 14.61 -19.86
C ALA A 410 13.96 13.48 -19.69
N ALA A 411 14.93 13.64 -18.79
CA ALA A 411 15.89 12.60 -18.46
C ALA A 411 15.21 11.30 -17.96
N ASN A 412 14.24 11.42 -17.05
CA ASN A 412 13.46 10.28 -16.54
C ASN A 412 12.64 9.62 -17.65
N ARG A 413 12.02 10.41 -18.54
CA ARG A 413 11.23 9.89 -19.66
C ARG A 413 12.10 9.11 -20.64
N VAL A 414 13.24 9.66 -21.06
CA VAL A 414 14.19 9.00 -21.97
C VAL A 414 14.75 7.72 -21.35
N ALA A 415 15.12 7.75 -20.07
CA ALA A 415 15.59 6.56 -19.35
C ALA A 415 14.54 5.45 -19.33
N LEU A 416 13.26 5.78 -19.03
CA LEU A 416 12.17 4.81 -19.03
C LEU A 416 11.96 4.21 -20.43
N GLU A 417 11.82 5.04 -21.43
CA GLU A 417 11.58 4.57 -22.81
C GLU A 417 12.72 3.71 -23.34
N ALA A 418 13.97 4.04 -23.00
CA ALA A 418 15.14 3.21 -23.34
C ALA A 418 15.07 1.83 -22.69
N CYS A 419 14.73 1.75 -21.39
CA CYS A 419 14.59 0.49 -20.68
C CYS A 419 13.43 -0.36 -21.24
N VAL A 420 12.27 0.24 -21.49
CA VAL A 420 11.11 -0.46 -22.06
C VAL A 420 11.42 -0.96 -23.48
N LYS A 421 12.05 -0.15 -24.32
CA LYS A 421 12.46 -0.55 -25.68
C LYS A 421 13.45 -1.71 -25.64
N ALA A 422 14.45 -1.64 -24.75
CA ALA A 422 15.45 -2.70 -24.59
C ALA A 422 14.80 -4.01 -24.12
N ARG A 423 13.92 -3.95 -23.11
CA ARG A 423 13.14 -5.10 -22.63
C ARG A 423 12.33 -5.74 -23.76
N ASN A 424 11.59 -4.94 -24.51
CA ASN A 424 10.74 -5.41 -25.61
C ASN A 424 11.58 -5.99 -26.78
N ALA A 425 12.86 -5.61 -26.90
CA ALA A 425 13.83 -6.21 -27.80
C ALA A 425 14.51 -7.48 -27.23
N GLY A 426 14.10 -7.94 -26.04
CA GLY A 426 14.64 -9.13 -25.41
C GLY A 426 15.96 -8.96 -24.68
N ARG A 427 16.40 -7.72 -24.43
CA ARG A 427 17.61 -7.46 -23.62
C ARG A 427 17.34 -7.67 -22.13
N GLU A 428 18.34 -8.14 -21.41
CA GLU A 428 18.30 -8.33 -19.95
C GLU A 428 18.55 -7.01 -19.21
N ILE A 429 17.48 -6.24 -18.96
CA ILE A 429 17.59 -4.87 -18.43
C ILE A 429 18.23 -4.80 -17.04
N GLU A 430 18.17 -5.83 -16.21
CA GLU A 430 18.87 -5.86 -14.92
C GLU A 430 20.40 -5.94 -15.11
N ARG A 431 20.87 -6.75 -16.06
CA ARG A 431 22.30 -6.93 -16.35
C ARG A 431 22.86 -5.81 -17.23
N GLU A 432 22.12 -5.41 -18.25
CA GLU A 432 22.57 -4.46 -19.28
C GLU A 432 22.14 -3.03 -19.00
N GLY A 433 21.44 -2.77 -17.88
CA GLY A 433 20.79 -1.50 -17.60
C GLY A 433 21.72 -0.29 -17.67
N ARG A 434 22.95 -0.43 -17.18
CA ARG A 434 23.97 0.63 -17.28
C ARG A 434 24.27 1.00 -18.75
N ASP A 435 24.48 0.01 -19.59
CA ASP A 435 24.82 0.23 -21.00
C ASP A 435 23.63 0.81 -21.76
N ILE A 436 22.41 0.32 -21.47
CA ILE A 436 21.17 0.87 -22.05
C ILE A 436 21.03 2.36 -21.77
N LEU A 437 21.25 2.78 -20.52
CA LEU A 437 21.18 4.19 -20.14
C LEU A 437 22.28 5.04 -20.80
N LEU A 438 23.53 4.53 -20.86
CA LEU A 438 24.62 5.22 -21.50
C LEU A 438 24.46 5.32 -23.04
N GLU A 439 23.88 4.31 -23.67
CA GLU A 439 23.48 4.34 -25.07
C GLU A 439 22.44 5.43 -25.34
N ALA A 440 21.38 5.48 -24.51
CA ALA A 440 20.32 6.48 -24.62
C ALA A 440 20.85 7.92 -24.39
N ALA A 441 21.78 8.07 -23.46
CA ALA A 441 22.37 9.36 -23.11
C ALA A 441 23.18 10.01 -24.27
N LYS A 442 23.62 9.22 -25.24
CA LYS A 442 24.29 9.76 -26.45
C LYS A 442 23.36 10.67 -27.27
N HIS A 443 22.05 10.51 -27.10
CA HIS A 443 21.00 11.21 -27.83
C HIS A 443 20.12 12.11 -26.95
N SER A 444 20.44 12.22 -25.66
CA SER A 444 19.73 13.08 -24.69
C SER A 444 20.74 13.74 -23.75
N PRO A 445 21.05 15.02 -23.98
CA PRO A 445 21.87 15.79 -23.07
C PRO A 445 21.34 15.83 -21.64
N GLU A 446 20.01 15.88 -21.49
CA GLU A 446 19.35 15.87 -20.16
C GLU A 446 19.67 14.56 -19.42
N LEU A 447 19.55 13.41 -20.09
CA LEU A 447 19.88 12.13 -19.47
C LEU A 447 21.38 12.03 -19.17
N ALA A 448 22.24 12.50 -20.05
CA ALA A 448 23.69 12.48 -19.84
C ALA A 448 24.08 13.27 -18.58
N ILE A 449 23.52 14.46 -18.39
CA ILE A 449 23.75 15.31 -17.22
C ILE A 449 23.17 14.67 -15.95
N ALA A 450 21.97 14.06 -16.02
CA ALA A 450 21.37 13.37 -14.89
C ALA A 450 22.23 12.17 -14.44
N LEU A 451 22.75 11.38 -15.38
CA LEU A 451 23.64 10.24 -15.08
C LEU A 451 24.93 10.69 -14.40
N GLU A 452 25.53 11.79 -14.85
CA GLU A 452 26.73 12.36 -14.22
C GLU A 452 26.44 12.94 -12.83
N THR A 453 25.29 13.63 -12.66
CA THR A 453 24.89 14.27 -11.41
C THR A 453 24.70 13.24 -10.28
N TRP A 454 24.10 12.08 -10.60
CA TRP A 454 23.77 11.06 -9.61
C TRP A 454 24.58 9.77 -9.77
N LYS A 455 25.82 9.86 -10.20
CA LYS A 455 26.70 8.70 -10.38
C LYS A 455 27.07 7.97 -9.09
N GLU A 456 26.98 8.64 -7.94
CA GLU A 456 27.22 8.06 -6.62
C GLU A 456 25.89 7.74 -5.94
N ILE A 457 25.64 6.45 -5.67
CA ILE A 457 24.48 5.97 -4.89
C ILE A 457 24.86 6.00 -3.41
N LYS A 458 24.05 6.68 -2.57
CA LYS A 458 24.38 6.92 -1.15
C LYS A 458 23.50 6.18 -0.13
N PHE A 459 22.56 5.33 -0.56
CA PHE A 459 21.57 4.70 0.33
C PHE A 459 21.68 3.16 0.30
N GLU A 460 22.90 2.63 0.35
CA GLU A 460 23.16 1.19 0.40
C GLU A 460 23.18 0.70 1.86
N PHE A 461 21.99 0.65 2.47
CA PHE A 461 21.81 0.07 3.79
C PHE A 461 20.93 -1.17 3.71
N ASP A 462 21.22 -2.14 4.57
CA ASP A 462 20.37 -3.32 4.71
C ASP A 462 18.97 -2.93 5.25
N THR A 463 17.93 -3.61 4.76
CA THR A 463 16.57 -3.49 5.30
C THR A 463 16.50 -4.15 6.68
N VAL A 464 15.71 -3.57 7.58
CA VAL A 464 15.50 -4.09 8.94
C VAL A 464 14.46 -5.21 8.93
N ASP A 465 13.38 -5.02 8.16
CA ASP A 465 12.29 -5.98 8.03
C ASP A 465 12.52 -6.85 6.79
N LYS A 466 13.01 -8.08 7.00
CA LYS A 466 13.23 -9.09 5.95
C LYS A 466 12.28 -10.25 6.16
N LEU A 467 11.99 -10.98 5.09
CA LEU A 467 11.22 -12.22 5.19
C LEU A 467 11.97 -13.25 6.05
N ASP A 468 11.22 -13.96 6.89
CA ASP A 468 11.70 -15.13 7.62
C ASP A 468 11.77 -16.32 6.64
N VAL A 469 12.88 -16.43 5.92
CA VAL A 469 13.18 -17.53 4.99
C VAL A 469 14.36 -18.36 5.49
N ASN A 470 14.34 -19.64 5.17
CA ASN A 470 15.46 -20.57 5.50
C ASN A 470 16.70 -20.26 4.65
#